data_818b0f8a6475b137c37145b3e7c097b5
#
_entry.id   818b0f8a6475b137c37145b3e7c097b5
#
_cell.length_a   1.000
_cell.length_b   1.000
_cell.length_c   1.000
_cell.angle_alpha   90.00
_cell.angle_beta   90.00
_cell.angle_gamma   90.00
#
_symmetry.space_group_name_H-M   'P 1'
#
loop_
_entity.id
_entity.type
_entity.pdbx_description
1 polymer ?
#
loop_
_entity_poly.entity_id
_entity_poly.type
_entity_poly.pdbx_seq_one_letter_code
_entity_poly.pdbx_strand_id
1 'polypeptide(L)'
;MQFYPIVAETGFYDIVGKLDYVFIAAVAFWGLYCAIMVVSRVGSKRFKNEAAQEEFLEAIEPALAAGNFDEVQQFCEGNSKALPTMVQLALLNRDLGYAKVRQFVMERFQRDVLADLDNRVAWIATCIKTAPMLGLFGTVLGMLGAFGNLEAASNADPEALAGDIRMALEHTAMGLLVAIPLIIVLATVTNRIREMEQLVASGLTRVMNALKEGLEKKPSVVRSRGA
;
A
#
# COMPACT_ATOMS: atom_id res chain seq x y z
N MET A 1 -20.25 -19.42 48.08
CA MET A 1 -19.02 -18.69 47.71
C MET A 1 -18.10 -19.66 47.03
N GLN A 2 -18.02 -19.60 45.72
CA GLN A 2 -17.21 -20.51 44.90
C GLN A 2 -15.77 -20.06 44.94
N PHE A 3 -14.92 -20.86 45.54
CA PHE A 3 -13.47 -20.79 45.30
C PHE A 3 -13.20 -21.20 43.87
N TYR A 4 -13.13 -20.24 42.96
CA TYR A 4 -12.53 -20.47 41.66
C TYR A 4 -11.03 -20.81 41.87
N PRO A 5 -10.47 -21.80 41.19
CA PRO A 5 -9.10 -22.19 41.41
C PRO A 5 -8.15 -21.10 40.83
N ILE A 6 -7.65 -20.26 41.73
CA ILE A 6 -6.68 -19.18 41.45
C ILE A 6 -5.44 -19.69 40.69
N VAL A 7 -5.07 -20.97 40.90
CA VAL A 7 -3.93 -21.61 40.21
C VAL A 7 -4.17 -21.82 38.70
N ALA A 8 -5.42 -21.87 38.24
CA ALA A 8 -5.72 -21.98 36.80
C ALA A 8 -5.63 -20.61 36.08
N GLU A 9 -5.83 -19.53 36.79
CA GLU A 9 -5.80 -18.18 36.23
C GLU A 9 -4.38 -17.68 35.97
N THR A 10 -3.40 -17.98 36.82
CA THR A 10 -2.00 -17.55 36.62
C THR A 10 -1.39 -18.21 35.36
N GLY A 11 -1.67 -19.49 35.14
CA GLY A 11 -1.26 -20.17 33.90
C GLY A 11 -1.90 -19.60 32.65
N PHE A 12 -3.14 -19.12 32.74
CA PHE A 12 -3.85 -18.50 31.61
C PHE A 12 -3.20 -17.18 31.18
N TYR A 13 -2.93 -16.28 32.11
CA TYR A 13 -2.30 -14.98 31.80
C TYR A 13 -0.89 -15.15 31.23
N ASP A 14 -0.11 -16.11 31.70
CA ASP A 14 1.23 -16.43 31.16
C ASP A 14 1.16 -16.98 29.73
N ILE A 15 0.22 -17.87 29.44
CA ILE A 15 0.02 -18.41 28.08
C ILE A 15 -0.44 -17.30 27.13
N VAL A 16 -1.40 -16.47 27.53
CA VAL A 16 -1.91 -15.39 26.69
C VAL A 16 -0.85 -14.30 26.49
N GLY A 17 -0.03 -13.99 27.50
CA GLY A 17 1.10 -13.08 27.36
C GLY A 17 2.15 -13.59 26.35
N LYS A 18 2.48 -14.88 26.37
CA LYS A 18 3.37 -15.48 25.36
C LYS A 18 2.76 -15.48 23.95
N LEU A 19 1.45 -15.71 23.84
CA LEU A 19 0.73 -15.62 22.56
C LEU A 19 0.74 -14.19 22.00
N ASP A 20 0.67 -13.16 22.86
CA ASP A 20 0.69 -11.77 22.44
C ASP A 20 2.01 -11.42 21.72
N TYR A 21 3.16 -11.91 22.17
CA TYR A 21 4.42 -11.76 21.43
C TYR A 21 4.37 -12.37 20.04
N VAL A 22 3.70 -13.51 19.88
CA VAL A 22 3.54 -14.16 18.56
C VAL A 22 2.65 -13.29 17.66
N PHE A 23 1.58 -12.69 18.21
CA PHE A 23 0.73 -11.78 17.45
C PHE A 23 1.46 -10.48 17.04
N ILE A 24 2.24 -9.87 17.94
CA ILE A 24 3.06 -8.70 17.63
C ILE A 24 4.06 -9.04 16.51
N ALA A 25 4.74 -10.19 16.61
CA ALA A 25 5.66 -10.66 15.57
C ALA A 25 4.95 -10.90 14.24
N ALA A 26 3.79 -11.54 14.23
CA ALA A 26 3.00 -11.77 13.02
C ALA A 26 2.59 -10.44 12.35
N VAL A 27 2.12 -9.46 13.14
CA VAL A 27 1.79 -8.11 12.64
C VAL A 27 3.02 -7.39 12.10
N ALA A 28 4.18 -7.53 12.74
CA ALA A 28 5.45 -6.96 12.27
C ALA A 28 5.86 -7.54 10.93
N PHE A 29 5.86 -8.87 10.78
CA PHE A 29 6.18 -9.54 9.52
C PHE A 29 5.20 -9.18 8.40
N TRP A 30 3.91 -9.16 8.70
CA TRP A 30 2.88 -8.78 7.72
C TRP A 30 3.02 -7.33 7.27
N GLY A 31 3.23 -6.40 8.21
CA GLY A 31 3.46 -4.99 7.92
C GLY A 31 4.71 -4.77 7.08
N LEU A 32 5.82 -5.43 7.42
CA LEU A 32 7.07 -5.37 6.67
C LEU A 32 6.91 -5.95 5.26
N TYR A 33 6.24 -7.09 5.11
CA TYR A 33 5.94 -7.69 3.81
C TYR A 33 5.14 -6.72 2.93
N CYS A 34 4.05 -6.15 3.45
CA CYS A 34 3.25 -5.17 2.72
C CYS A 34 4.08 -3.93 2.34
N ALA A 35 4.93 -3.43 3.24
CA ALA A 35 5.80 -2.28 3.01
C ALA A 35 6.78 -2.54 1.85
N ILE A 36 7.48 -3.66 1.85
CA ILE A 36 8.42 -4.06 0.79
C ILE A 36 7.70 -4.19 -0.55
N MET A 37 6.54 -4.84 -0.55
CA MET A 37 5.76 -5.04 -1.77
C MET A 37 5.29 -3.71 -2.38
N VAL A 38 4.81 -2.77 -1.56
CA VAL A 38 4.36 -1.45 -2.06
C VAL A 38 5.54 -0.64 -2.58
N VAL A 39 6.64 -0.57 -1.84
CA VAL A 39 7.85 0.15 -2.29
C VAL A 39 8.35 -0.39 -3.63
N SER A 40 8.42 -1.71 -3.79
CA SER A 40 8.82 -2.36 -5.03
C SER A 40 7.85 -2.07 -6.19
N ARG A 41 6.55 -2.17 -5.94
CA ARG A 41 5.51 -1.91 -6.95
C ARG A 41 5.48 -0.45 -7.40
N VAL A 42 5.52 0.50 -6.47
CA VAL A 42 5.60 1.93 -6.81
C VAL A 42 6.86 2.21 -7.62
N GLY A 43 8.01 1.65 -7.21
CA GLY A 43 9.27 1.80 -7.94
C GLY A 43 9.22 1.26 -9.38
N SER A 44 8.51 0.16 -9.62
CA SER A 44 8.40 -0.43 -10.96
C SER A 44 7.38 0.29 -11.86
N LYS A 45 6.34 0.91 -11.30
CA LYS A 45 5.27 1.59 -12.05
C LYS A 45 5.54 3.06 -12.31
N ARG A 46 6.40 3.68 -11.51
CA ARG A 46 6.76 5.10 -11.61
C ARG A 46 7.95 5.32 -12.55
N PHE A 47 8.00 6.49 -13.22
CA PHE A 47 9.24 6.98 -13.82
C PHE A 47 10.21 7.40 -12.70
N LYS A 48 11.51 7.25 -12.94
CA LYS A 48 12.53 7.57 -11.95
C LYS A 48 12.50 9.03 -11.52
N ASN A 49 12.30 9.93 -12.48
CA ASN A 49 12.21 11.38 -12.30
C ASN A 49 11.14 11.93 -13.25
N GLU A 50 10.65 13.16 -12.97
CA GLU A 50 9.78 13.92 -13.85
C GLU A 50 10.41 14.14 -15.22
N ALA A 51 11.71 14.47 -15.27
CA ALA A 51 12.46 14.62 -16.52
C ALA A 51 12.43 13.36 -17.41
N ALA A 52 12.49 12.17 -16.82
CA ALA A 52 12.41 10.92 -17.60
C ALA A 52 10.99 10.65 -18.15
N GLN A 53 9.96 11.19 -17.51
CA GLN A 53 8.60 11.15 -18.03
C GLN A 53 8.43 12.20 -19.14
N GLU A 54 9.00 13.37 -18.98
CA GLU A 54 8.98 14.44 -20.00
C GLU A 54 9.67 13.99 -21.28
N GLU A 55 10.87 13.42 -21.18
CA GLU A 55 11.59 12.81 -22.31
C GLU A 55 10.74 11.75 -23.03
N PHE A 56 10.04 10.91 -22.26
CA PHE A 56 9.12 9.92 -22.85
C PHE A 56 7.97 10.58 -23.58
N LEU A 57 7.36 11.64 -23.01
CA LEU A 57 6.24 12.37 -23.64
C LEU A 57 6.69 13.10 -24.91
N GLU A 58 7.83 13.80 -24.86
CA GLU A 58 8.40 14.49 -26.02
C GLU A 58 8.70 13.52 -27.18
N ALA A 59 9.09 12.28 -26.89
CA ALA A 59 9.33 11.27 -27.89
C ALA A 59 8.04 10.76 -28.58
N ILE A 60 6.92 10.65 -27.85
CA ILE A 60 5.69 10.06 -28.40
C ILE A 60 4.67 11.08 -28.90
N GLU A 61 4.65 12.32 -28.40
CA GLU A 61 3.67 13.34 -28.76
C GLU A 61 3.67 13.67 -30.26
N PRO A 62 4.84 13.89 -30.93
CA PRO A 62 4.86 14.17 -32.36
C PRO A 62 4.30 13.03 -33.22
N ALA A 63 4.63 11.79 -32.85
CA ALA A 63 4.14 10.60 -33.55
C ALA A 63 2.62 10.42 -33.36
N LEU A 64 2.10 10.68 -32.14
CA LEU A 64 0.66 10.67 -31.87
C LEU A 64 -0.09 11.74 -32.68
N ALA A 65 0.42 12.97 -32.69
CA ALA A 65 -0.18 14.09 -33.42
C ALA A 65 -0.10 13.92 -34.96
N ALA A 66 0.90 13.15 -35.45
CA ALA A 66 1.00 12.76 -36.86
C ALA A 66 0.09 11.59 -37.24
N GLY A 67 -0.51 10.88 -36.27
CA GLY A 67 -1.33 9.68 -36.51
C GLY A 67 -0.53 8.39 -36.72
N ASN A 68 0.76 8.37 -36.33
CA ASN A 68 1.63 7.20 -36.43
C ASN A 68 1.48 6.30 -35.19
N PHE A 69 0.28 5.75 -34.99
CA PHE A 69 -0.08 4.98 -33.78
C PHE A 69 0.72 3.70 -33.61
N ASP A 70 1.14 3.07 -34.69
CA ASP A 70 1.91 1.82 -34.68
C ASP A 70 3.34 2.05 -34.15
N GLU A 71 3.96 3.19 -34.49
CA GLU A 71 5.26 3.61 -33.94
C GLU A 71 5.20 3.84 -32.45
N VAL A 72 4.18 4.56 -31.97
CA VAL A 72 3.97 4.80 -30.54
C VAL A 72 3.69 3.50 -29.79
N GLN A 73 2.95 2.58 -30.37
CA GLN A 73 2.69 1.29 -29.78
C GLN A 73 3.99 0.50 -29.57
N GLN A 74 4.85 0.43 -30.59
CA GLN A 74 6.17 -0.22 -30.50
C GLN A 74 7.06 0.44 -29.43
N PHE A 75 7.04 1.78 -29.37
CA PHE A 75 7.82 2.52 -28.36
C PHE A 75 7.37 2.24 -26.93
N CYS A 76 6.10 1.99 -26.73
CA CYS A 76 5.54 1.63 -25.44
C CYS A 76 5.68 0.12 -25.09
N GLU A 77 5.92 -0.75 -26.07
CA GLU A 77 6.06 -2.20 -25.85
C GLU A 77 7.27 -2.52 -24.94
N GLY A 78 7.06 -3.44 -24.01
CA GLY A 78 8.08 -3.84 -23.03
C GLY A 78 8.25 -2.88 -21.85
N ASN A 79 7.60 -1.72 -21.86
CA ASN A 79 7.66 -0.78 -20.75
C ASN A 79 6.51 -1.00 -19.75
N SER A 80 6.83 -1.54 -18.56
CA SER A 80 5.85 -1.90 -17.53
C SER A 80 5.39 -0.73 -16.66
N LYS A 81 5.84 0.51 -16.95
CA LYS A 81 5.45 1.71 -16.21
C LYS A 81 3.99 2.08 -16.46
N ALA A 82 3.39 2.82 -15.52
CA ALA A 82 1.97 3.13 -15.57
C ALA A 82 1.59 3.94 -16.83
N LEU A 83 2.29 5.03 -17.13
CA LEU A 83 1.94 5.90 -18.26
C LEU A 83 2.07 5.19 -19.63
N PRO A 84 3.18 4.53 -20.02
CA PRO A 84 3.25 3.75 -21.24
C PRO A 84 2.16 2.69 -21.38
N THR A 85 1.84 2.00 -20.29
CA THR A 85 0.75 1.01 -20.27
C THR A 85 -0.62 1.66 -20.56
N MET A 86 -0.87 2.85 -20.00
CA MET A 86 -2.10 3.59 -20.26
C MET A 86 -2.15 4.14 -21.69
N VAL A 87 -1.01 4.56 -22.26
CA VAL A 87 -0.90 4.96 -23.66
C VAL A 87 -1.25 3.80 -24.61
N GLN A 88 -0.69 2.62 -24.38
CA GLN A 88 -1.05 1.42 -25.15
C GLN A 88 -2.54 1.11 -25.08
N LEU A 89 -3.11 1.20 -23.88
CA LEU A 89 -4.54 0.98 -23.68
C LEU A 89 -5.39 2.00 -24.43
N ALA A 90 -4.97 3.26 -24.46
CA ALA A 90 -5.63 4.31 -25.24
C ALA A 90 -5.60 4.01 -26.75
N LEU A 91 -4.46 3.60 -27.27
CA LEU A 91 -4.28 3.26 -28.68
C LEU A 91 -5.10 2.05 -29.12
N LEU A 92 -5.14 1.00 -28.29
CA LEU A 92 -5.93 -0.20 -28.56
C LEU A 92 -7.43 0.06 -28.57
N ASN A 93 -7.91 1.08 -27.86
CA ASN A 93 -9.33 1.41 -27.75
C ASN A 93 -9.69 2.70 -28.50
N ARG A 94 -8.83 3.20 -29.39
CA ARG A 94 -9.03 4.48 -30.11
C ARG A 94 -10.34 4.58 -30.91
N ASP A 95 -10.88 3.45 -31.34
CA ASP A 95 -12.13 3.38 -32.12
C ASP A 95 -13.37 3.76 -31.31
N LEU A 96 -13.30 3.76 -30.00
CA LEU A 96 -14.40 4.17 -29.12
C LEU A 96 -14.66 5.69 -29.12
N GLY A 97 -13.74 6.47 -29.70
CA GLY A 97 -13.76 7.93 -29.72
C GLY A 97 -13.16 8.55 -28.46
N TYR A 98 -12.64 9.78 -28.62
CA TYR A 98 -11.82 10.48 -27.63
C TYR A 98 -12.39 10.50 -26.20
N ALA A 99 -13.67 10.89 -26.05
CA ALA A 99 -14.29 11.03 -24.73
C ALA A 99 -14.36 9.70 -23.97
N LYS A 100 -14.74 8.62 -24.67
CA LYS A 100 -14.85 7.28 -24.09
C LYS A 100 -13.49 6.69 -23.77
N VAL A 101 -12.49 6.86 -24.65
CA VAL A 101 -11.12 6.39 -24.43
C VAL A 101 -10.52 7.07 -23.20
N ARG A 102 -10.67 8.38 -23.08
CA ARG A 102 -10.17 9.13 -21.92
C ARG A 102 -10.77 8.62 -20.61
N GLN A 103 -12.10 8.45 -20.59
CA GLN A 103 -12.78 7.92 -19.41
C GLN A 103 -12.33 6.49 -19.09
N PHE A 104 -12.27 5.63 -20.09
CA PHE A 104 -11.88 4.24 -19.95
C PHE A 104 -10.45 4.08 -19.41
N VAL A 105 -9.50 4.84 -19.96
CA VAL A 105 -8.08 4.77 -19.52
C VAL A 105 -7.92 5.30 -18.11
N MET A 106 -8.63 6.38 -17.75
CA MET A 106 -8.59 6.92 -16.39
C MET A 106 -9.18 5.94 -15.38
N GLU A 107 -10.32 5.32 -15.72
CA GLU A 107 -10.94 4.30 -14.88
C GLU A 107 -10.02 3.07 -14.68
N ARG A 108 -9.36 2.64 -15.76
CA ARG A 108 -8.39 1.55 -15.71
C ARG A 108 -7.17 1.90 -14.85
N PHE A 109 -6.64 3.10 -14.96
CA PHE A 109 -5.54 3.55 -14.12
C PHE A 109 -5.91 3.52 -12.63
N GLN A 110 -7.09 4.05 -12.29
CA GLN A 110 -7.59 4.02 -10.91
C GLN A 110 -7.77 2.60 -10.40
N ARG A 111 -8.39 1.73 -11.21
CA ARG A 111 -8.73 0.37 -10.81
C ARG A 111 -7.53 -0.57 -10.76
N ASP A 112 -6.69 -0.54 -11.80
CA ASP A 112 -5.64 -1.56 -11.99
C ASP A 112 -4.30 -1.14 -11.35
N VAL A 113 -4.09 0.16 -11.12
CA VAL A 113 -2.84 0.67 -10.52
C VAL A 113 -3.07 1.22 -9.11
N LEU A 114 -3.97 2.20 -8.95
CA LEU A 114 -4.13 2.87 -7.66
C LEU A 114 -4.81 1.98 -6.63
N ALA A 115 -5.88 1.28 -6.98
CA ALA A 115 -6.62 0.46 -6.02
C ALA A 115 -5.79 -0.68 -5.40
N ASP A 116 -4.88 -1.31 -6.17
CA ASP A 116 -3.95 -2.34 -5.61
C ASP A 116 -2.97 -1.70 -4.60
N LEU A 117 -2.47 -0.50 -4.90
CA LEU A 117 -1.57 0.23 -4.01
C LEU A 117 -2.29 0.69 -2.74
N ASP A 118 -3.49 1.27 -2.88
CA ASP A 118 -4.29 1.76 -1.76
C ASP A 118 -4.68 0.64 -0.80
N ASN A 119 -5.06 -0.53 -1.32
CA ASN A 119 -5.36 -1.70 -0.49
C ASN A 119 -4.16 -2.12 0.36
N ARG A 120 -2.96 -2.14 -0.22
CA ARG A 120 -1.73 -2.49 0.52
C ARG A 120 -1.33 -1.43 1.53
N VAL A 121 -1.49 -0.15 1.18
CA VAL A 121 -1.28 1.00 2.10
C VAL A 121 -2.24 0.89 3.29
N ALA A 122 -3.50 0.52 3.06
CA ALA A 122 -4.48 0.30 4.13
C ALA A 122 -4.05 -0.83 5.08
N TRP A 123 -3.47 -1.92 4.57
CA TRP A 123 -2.91 -2.98 5.42
C TRP A 123 -1.73 -2.50 6.28
N ILE A 124 -0.81 -1.70 5.73
CA ILE A 124 0.28 -1.10 6.52
C ILE A 124 -0.29 -0.21 7.61
N ALA A 125 -1.28 0.64 7.28
CA ALA A 125 -1.94 1.51 8.26
C ALA A 125 -2.65 0.71 9.36
N THR A 126 -3.21 -0.45 9.03
CA THR A 126 -3.80 -1.37 10.00
C THR A 126 -2.73 -1.93 10.95
N CYS A 127 -1.61 -2.42 10.43
CA CYS A 127 -0.50 -2.93 11.24
C CYS A 127 0.05 -1.86 12.21
N ILE A 128 0.18 -0.61 11.75
CA ILE A 128 0.62 0.54 12.55
C ILE A 128 -0.30 0.77 13.76
N LYS A 129 -1.59 0.61 13.58
CA LYS A 129 -2.58 0.79 14.65
C LYS A 129 -2.63 -0.44 15.58
N THR A 130 -2.58 -1.63 15.00
CA THR A 130 -2.76 -2.89 15.73
C THR A 130 -1.55 -3.21 16.61
N ALA A 131 -0.31 -2.94 16.15
CA ALA A 131 0.89 -3.29 16.92
C ALA A 131 0.95 -2.63 18.30
N PRO A 132 0.73 -1.31 18.48
CA PRO A 132 0.68 -0.68 19.79
C PRO A 132 -0.52 -1.13 20.64
N MET A 133 -1.65 -1.47 20.01
CA MET A 133 -2.83 -1.98 20.73
C MET A 133 -2.55 -3.36 21.32
N LEU A 134 -1.86 -4.24 20.60
CA LEU A 134 -1.40 -5.53 21.12
C LEU A 134 -0.39 -5.31 22.25
N GLY A 135 0.58 -4.41 22.09
CA GLY A 135 1.51 -4.08 23.15
C GLY A 135 0.82 -3.56 24.43
N LEU A 136 -0.19 -2.70 24.28
CA LEU A 136 -1.00 -2.24 25.42
C LEU A 136 -1.81 -3.39 26.04
N PHE A 137 -2.37 -4.26 25.20
CA PHE A 137 -3.09 -5.44 25.68
C PHE A 137 -2.18 -6.35 26.51
N GLY A 138 -0.96 -6.61 26.05
CA GLY A 138 0.04 -7.35 26.80
C GLY A 138 0.40 -6.72 28.14
N THR A 139 0.50 -5.36 28.23
CA THR A 139 0.70 -4.68 29.53
C THR A 139 -0.47 -4.90 30.47
N VAL A 140 -1.69 -4.78 30.01
CA VAL A 140 -2.88 -4.99 30.85
C VAL A 140 -2.91 -6.42 31.39
N LEU A 141 -2.66 -7.41 30.54
CA LEU A 141 -2.61 -8.82 30.96
C LEU A 141 -1.47 -9.11 31.93
N GLY A 142 -0.28 -8.55 31.67
CA GLY A 142 0.87 -8.71 32.56
C GLY A 142 0.62 -8.11 33.97
N MET A 143 0.01 -6.93 34.03
CA MET A 143 -0.36 -6.32 35.29
C MET A 143 -1.46 -7.10 36.05
N LEU A 144 -2.46 -7.63 35.32
CA LEU A 144 -3.48 -8.48 35.94
C LEU A 144 -2.86 -9.76 36.53
N GLY A 145 -1.91 -10.37 35.80
CA GLY A 145 -1.15 -11.52 36.30
C GLY A 145 -0.32 -11.19 37.55
N ALA A 146 0.39 -10.04 37.52
CA ALA A 146 1.18 -9.54 38.65
C ALA A 146 0.35 -9.35 39.92
N PHE A 147 -0.81 -8.71 39.82
CA PHE A 147 -1.73 -8.52 40.95
C PHE A 147 -2.38 -9.82 41.41
N GLY A 148 -2.71 -10.74 40.49
CA GLY A 148 -3.23 -12.07 40.82
C GLY A 148 -2.19 -12.89 41.64
N ASN A 149 -0.93 -12.83 41.24
CA ASN A 149 0.17 -13.47 41.99
C ASN A 149 0.34 -12.86 43.41
N LEU A 150 0.22 -11.54 43.51
CA LEU A 150 0.31 -10.83 44.79
C LEU A 150 -0.84 -11.19 45.74
N GLU A 151 -2.06 -11.34 45.21
CA GLU A 151 -3.25 -11.72 46.01
C GLU A 151 -3.14 -13.18 46.52
N ALA A 152 -2.56 -14.06 45.70
CA ALA A 152 -2.38 -15.47 46.06
C ALA A 152 -1.23 -15.72 47.05
N ALA A 153 -0.25 -14.81 47.14
CA ALA A 153 0.93 -14.96 47.96
C ALA A 153 0.65 -14.49 49.40
N SER A 154 0.95 -15.35 50.40
CA SER A 154 0.88 -14.98 51.83
C SER A 154 1.98 -13.97 52.25
N ASN A 155 3.04 -13.84 51.43
CA ASN A 155 4.10 -12.82 51.57
C ASN A 155 4.36 -12.22 50.19
N ALA A 156 4.15 -10.91 50.05
CA ALA A 156 4.47 -10.18 48.82
C ALA A 156 6.00 -10.18 48.60
N ASP A 157 6.43 -10.70 47.46
CA ASP A 157 7.80 -10.60 47.02
C ASP A 157 7.94 -9.38 46.06
N PRO A 158 8.56 -8.27 46.52
CA PRO A 158 8.69 -7.08 45.69
C PRO A 158 9.55 -7.30 44.42
N GLU A 159 10.47 -8.26 44.47
CA GLU A 159 11.37 -8.55 43.34
C GLU A 159 10.62 -9.29 42.24
N ALA A 160 9.76 -10.25 42.58
CA ALA A 160 8.86 -10.91 41.62
C ALA A 160 7.87 -9.93 40.98
N LEU A 161 7.25 -9.06 41.80
CA LEU A 161 6.33 -8.03 41.31
C LEU A 161 7.02 -7.06 40.33
N ALA A 162 8.24 -6.62 40.63
CA ALA A 162 9.02 -5.75 39.74
C ALA A 162 9.34 -6.45 38.42
N GLY A 163 9.61 -7.77 38.45
CA GLY A 163 9.81 -8.60 37.27
C GLY A 163 8.59 -8.66 36.35
N ASP A 164 7.42 -8.90 36.93
CA ASP A 164 6.14 -8.96 36.19
C ASP A 164 5.78 -7.62 35.56
N ILE A 165 5.97 -6.51 36.29
CA ILE A 165 5.76 -5.15 35.76
C ILE A 165 6.72 -4.85 34.59
N ARG A 166 7.99 -5.21 34.74
CA ARG A 166 8.97 -5.05 33.66
C ARG A 166 8.55 -5.79 32.40
N MET A 167 8.16 -7.06 32.54
CA MET A 167 7.71 -7.88 31.41
C MET A 167 6.46 -7.27 30.74
N ALA A 168 5.53 -6.76 31.53
CA ALA A 168 4.36 -6.05 31.01
C ALA A 168 4.76 -4.84 30.14
N LEU A 169 5.68 -4.00 30.62
CA LEU A 169 6.16 -2.81 29.89
C LEU A 169 6.91 -3.17 28.59
N GLU A 170 7.60 -4.31 28.55
CA GLU A 170 8.28 -4.80 27.35
C GLU A 170 7.31 -5.01 26.18
N HIS A 171 6.09 -5.50 26.42
CA HIS A 171 5.06 -5.67 25.37
C HIS A 171 4.73 -4.35 24.68
N THR A 172 4.51 -3.28 25.44
CA THR A 172 4.23 -1.95 24.85
C THR A 172 5.43 -1.43 24.06
N ALA A 173 6.64 -1.59 24.60
CA ALA A 173 7.85 -1.18 23.91
C ALA A 173 8.02 -1.91 22.57
N MET A 174 7.75 -3.23 22.52
CA MET A 174 7.78 -4.03 21.28
C MET A 174 6.71 -3.59 20.28
N GLY A 175 5.49 -3.31 20.72
CA GLY A 175 4.44 -2.78 19.85
C GLY A 175 4.81 -1.46 19.20
N LEU A 176 5.42 -0.53 19.95
CA LEU A 176 5.91 0.75 19.45
C LEU A 176 7.11 0.59 18.51
N LEU A 177 8.02 -0.33 18.81
CA LEU A 177 9.19 -0.63 17.98
C LEU A 177 8.78 -1.09 16.58
N VAL A 178 7.65 -1.79 16.45
CA VAL A 178 7.08 -2.19 15.16
C VAL A 178 6.39 -1.02 14.47
N ALA A 179 5.61 -0.23 15.19
CA ALA A 179 4.78 0.82 14.61
C ALA A 179 5.60 2.01 14.06
N ILE A 180 6.64 2.45 14.76
CA ILE A 180 7.41 3.66 14.41
C ILE A 180 8.07 3.55 13.02
N PRO A 181 8.81 2.49 12.67
CA PRO A 181 9.37 2.36 11.33
C PRO A 181 8.29 2.27 10.25
N LEU A 182 7.19 1.56 10.51
CA LEU A 182 6.09 1.43 9.54
C LEU A 182 5.40 2.77 9.26
N ILE A 183 5.29 3.67 10.23
CA ILE A 183 4.75 5.04 10.03
C ILE A 183 5.63 5.81 9.05
N ILE A 184 6.95 5.75 9.20
CA ILE A 184 7.90 6.45 8.31
C ILE A 184 7.80 5.90 6.89
N VAL A 185 7.75 4.56 6.76
CA VAL A 185 7.58 3.91 5.46
C VAL A 185 6.25 4.30 4.83
N LEU A 186 5.14 4.27 5.58
CA LEU A 186 3.81 4.64 5.11
C LEU A 186 3.79 6.07 4.56
N ALA A 187 4.33 7.03 5.30
CA ALA A 187 4.40 8.43 4.87
C ALA A 187 5.19 8.58 3.56
N THR A 188 6.36 7.93 3.46
CA THR A 188 7.21 7.97 2.27
C THR A 188 6.51 7.37 1.05
N VAL A 189 5.86 6.22 1.23
CA VAL A 189 5.17 5.51 0.15
C VAL A 189 3.95 6.30 -0.32
N THR A 190 3.14 6.82 0.59
CA THR A 190 1.96 7.61 0.25
C THR A 190 2.33 8.85 -0.57
N ASN A 191 3.41 9.54 -0.22
CA ASN A 191 3.90 10.67 -1.00
C ASN A 191 4.33 10.23 -2.42
N ARG A 192 5.05 9.12 -2.56
CA ARG A 192 5.45 8.60 -3.87
C ARG A 192 4.27 8.16 -4.74
N ILE A 193 3.22 7.61 -4.14
CA ILE A 193 1.98 7.25 -4.85
C ILE A 193 1.31 8.52 -5.39
N ARG A 194 1.18 9.56 -4.57
CA ARG A 194 0.59 10.84 -4.99
C ARG A 194 1.37 11.52 -6.12
N GLU A 195 2.69 11.55 -6.01
CA GLU A 195 3.54 12.08 -7.09
C GLU A 195 3.35 11.28 -8.39
N MET A 196 3.31 9.94 -8.30
CA MET A 196 3.05 9.08 -9.47
C MET A 196 1.68 9.36 -10.08
N GLU A 197 0.64 9.50 -9.26
CA GLU A 197 -0.72 9.81 -9.70
C GLU A 197 -0.76 11.15 -10.45
N GLN A 198 -0.15 12.20 -9.90
CA GLN A 198 -0.09 13.53 -10.53
C GLN A 198 0.65 13.49 -11.87
N LEU A 199 1.81 12.83 -11.91
CA LEU A 199 2.61 12.69 -13.12
C LEU A 199 1.87 11.91 -14.21
N VAL A 200 1.21 10.80 -13.86
CA VAL A 200 0.44 10.01 -14.82
C VAL A 200 -0.78 10.78 -15.30
N ALA A 201 -1.50 11.48 -14.44
CA ALA A 201 -2.67 12.27 -14.81
C ALA A 201 -2.31 13.42 -15.76
N SER A 202 -1.21 14.15 -15.49
CA SER A 202 -0.71 15.22 -16.38
C SER A 202 -0.25 14.65 -17.72
N GLY A 203 0.58 13.60 -17.70
CA GLY A 203 1.08 12.95 -18.90
C GLY A 203 -0.06 12.35 -19.76
N LEU A 204 -1.05 11.73 -19.11
CA LEU A 204 -2.20 11.18 -19.82
C LEU A 204 -3.04 12.29 -20.49
N THR A 205 -3.18 13.45 -19.87
CA THR A 205 -3.88 14.59 -20.45
C THR A 205 -3.17 15.07 -21.73
N ARG A 206 -1.85 15.17 -21.73
CA ARG A 206 -1.05 15.54 -22.91
C ARG A 206 -1.18 14.50 -24.01
N VAL A 207 -1.02 13.23 -23.69
CA VAL A 207 -1.19 12.11 -24.64
C VAL A 207 -2.57 12.11 -25.27
N MET A 208 -3.61 12.31 -24.47
CA MET A 208 -4.99 12.34 -24.99
C MET A 208 -5.24 13.53 -25.93
N ASN A 209 -4.62 14.68 -25.67
CA ASN A 209 -4.72 15.83 -26.57
C ASN A 209 -4.00 15.56 -27.90
N ALA A 210 -2.78 15.00 -27.86
CA ALA A 210 -2.06 14.61 -29.07
C ALA A 210 -2.78 13.51 -29.85
N LEU A 211 -3.37 12.54 -29.17
CA LEU A 211 -4.21 11.50 -29.78
C LEU A 211 -5.44 12.10 -30.49
N LYS A 212 -6.08 13.11 -29.90
CA LYS A 212 -7.21 13.80 -30.51
C LYS A 212 -6.81 14.44 -31.84
N GLU A 213 -5.69 15.17 -31.87
CA GLU A 213 -5.15 15.79 -33.07
C GLU A 213 -4.83 14.76 -34.16
N GLY A 214 -4.21 13.63 -33.77
CA GLY A 214 -3.90 12.53 -34.69
C GLY A 214 -5.15 11.85 -35.28
N LEU A 215 -6.21 11.70 -34.47
CA LEU A 215 -7.49 11.15 -34.93
C LEU A 215 -8.24 12.10 -35.89
N GLU A 216 -8.14 13.41 -35.67
CA GLU A 216 -8.75 14.43 -36.56
C GLU A 216 -8.04 14.50 -37.91
N LYS A 217 -6.70 14.31 -37.94
CA LYS A 217 -5.89 14.29 -39.17
C LYS A 217 -6.09 13.02 -40.02
N LYS A 218 -6.42 11.90 -39.37
CA LYS A 218 -6.65 10.60 -40.02
C LYS A 218 -8.12 10.18 -39.81
N PRO A 219 -9.10 10.77 -40.58
CA PRO A 219 -10.50 10.40 -40.44
C PRO A 219 -10.64 8.91 -40.75
N SER A 220 -11.23 8.19 -39.79
CA SER A 220 -11.41 6.74 -39.81
C SER A 220 -12.02 6.27 -41.13
N VAL A 221 -11.36 5.34 -41.83
CA VAL A 221 -11.83 4.58 -43.00
C VAL A 221 -13.07 3.70 -42.70
N VAL A 222 -13.63 3.79 -41.51
CA VAL A 222 -14.74 2.93 -41.03
C VAL A 222 -16.14 3.40 -41.47
N ARG A 223 -16.27 4.48 -42.25
CA ARG A 223 -17.61 4.93 -42.73
C ARG A 223 -18.10 4.30 -44.05
N SER A 224 -17.40 3.35 -44.66
CA SER A 224 -17.76 2.78 -45.95
C SER A 224 -18.10 1.28 -45.97
N ARG A 225 -18.49 0.68 -44.83
CA ARG A 225 -19.07 -0.68 -44.81
C ARG A 225 -20.45 -0.70 -44.18
N GLY A 226 -21.37 0.06 -44.73
CA GLY A 226 -22.76 0.15 -44.29
C GLY A 226 -23.61 0.96 -45.23
N ALA A 227 -23.58 0.60 -46.50
CA ALA A 227 -24.60 0.96 -47.51
C ALA A 227 -24.90 -0.26 -48.36
#